data_d967bcb01d0fd809ec6e5ef7e53491bf
#
_entry.id   d967bcb01d0fd809ec6e5ef7e53491bf
#
_cell.length_a   1.000
_cell.length_b   1.000
_cell.length_c   1.000
_cell.angle_alpha   90.00
_cell.angle_beta   90.00
_cell.angle_gamma   90.00
#
_symmetry.space_group_name_H-M   'P 1'
#
loop_
_entity.id
_entity.type
_entity.pdbx_description
1 polymer ?
#
loop_
_entity_poly.entity_id
_entity_poly.type
_entity_poly.pdbx_seq_one_letter_code
_entity_poly.pdbx_strand_id
1 'polypeptide(L)'
;MLFRSEAYTRSGGLNVDVNGVLQTSSGFPVVGDGGPITVPPDNRIEIGPDGTVSVVPDFGTPNTANVIGRIKLVNPSASELVRGADGLFRQRNGQAANIDPNVKVSSGTLEGSNVNVTDAMVDLISLSRQFEMQMKMIQTADTNAQRADQLMSLNA
;
A
#
# COMPACT_ATOMS: atom_id res chain seq x y z
N MET A 1 3.07 -0.55 -26.48
CA MET A 1 2.25 0.38 -25.70
C MET A 1 2.15 -0.15 -24.29
N LEU A 2 2.84 0.46 -23.35
CA LEU A 2 2.70 0.13 -21.93
C LEU A 2 1.48 0.91 -21.40
N PHE A 3 0.37 0.23 -21.23
CA PHE A 3 -0.78 0.76 -20.51
C PHE A 3 -0.35 0.91 -19.03
N ARG A 4 0.03 2.11 -18.65
CA ARG A 4 0.23 2.46 -17.25
C ARG A 4 -1.16 2.64 -16.63
N SER A 5 -1.69 1.57 -16.04
CA SER A 5 -2.91 1.66 -15.24
C SER A 5 -2.61 2.51 -13.99
N GLU A 6 -3.48 3.47 -13.68
CA GLU A 6 -3.42 4.20 -12.42
C GLU A 6 -3.47 3.24 -11.24
N ALA A 7 -2.72 3.56 -10.20
CA ALA A 7 -2.72 2.85 -8.94
C ALA A 7 -2.85 3.83 -7.78
N TYR A 8 -3.48 3.39 -6.70
CA TYR A 8 -3.85 4.22 -5.58
C TYR A 8 -3.16 3.76 -4.31
N THR A 9 -2.83 4.70 -3.44
CA THR A 9 -2.22 4.44 -2.15
C THR A 9 -2.70 5.47 -1.13
N ARG A 10 -2.68 5.11 0.14
CA ARG A 10 -2.84 6.03 1.26
C ARG A 10 -1.49 6.48 1.84
N SER A 11 -0.39 5.92 1.34
CA SER A 11 0.94 6.32 1.78
C SER A 11 1.21 7.77 1.42
N GLY A 12 1.35 8.62 2.44
CA GLY A 12 1.58 10.06 2.29
C GLY A 12 3.06 10.45 2.27
N GLY A 13 3.99 9.48 2.33
CA GLY A 13 5.42 9.77 2.20
C GLY A 13 5.75 10.15 0.77
N LEU A 14 5.85 11.46 0.50
CA LEU A 14 6.16 12.02 -0.81
C LEU A 14 7.56 12.63 -0.79
N ASN A 15 8.28 12.47 -1.87
CA ASN A 15 9.59 13.08 -2.12
C ASN A 15 9.67 13.58 -3.57
N VAL A 16 10.67 14.41 -3.85
CA VAL A 16 10.94 14.91 -5.19
C VAL A 16 12.18 14.20 -5.74
N ASP A 17 12.04 13.66 -6.94
CA ASP A 17 13.15 13.05 -7.67
C ASP A 17 14.16 14.09 -8.19
N VAL A 18 15.34 13.65 -8.61
CA VAL A 18 16.38 14.49 -9.23
C VAL A 18 15.91 15.25 -10.47
N ASN A 19 14.86 14.77 -11.12
CA ASN A 19 14.22 15.43 -12.27
C ASN A 19 13.10 16.40 -11.85
N GLY A 20 12.90 16.63 -10.55
CA GLY A 20 11.82 17.47 -10.05
C GLY A 20 10.44 16.79 -10.00
N VAL A 21 10.31 15.50 -10.30
CA VAL A 21 9.03 14.82 -10.30
C VAL A 21 8.63 14.43 -8.88
N LEU A 22 7.41 14.80 -8.47
CA LEU A 22 6.84 14.36 -7.20
C LEU A 22 6.52 12.88 -7.24
N GLN A 23 7.07 12.10 -6.30
CA GLN A 23 6.91 10.65 -6.24
C GLN A 23 6.68 10.16 -4.81
N THR A 24 6.14 8.94 -4.70
CA THR A 24 6.02 8.24 -3.43
C THR A 24 7.39 7.78 -2.92
N SER A 25 7.49 7.39 -1.64
CA SER A 25 8.70 6.78 -1.07
C SER A 25 9.16 5.51 -1.80
N SER A 26 8.25 4.86 -2.55
CA SER A 26 8.54 3.68 -3.39
C SER A 26 8.97 4.03 -4.82
N GLY A 27 9.13 5.32 -5.16
CA GLY A 27 9.58 5.78 -6.48
C GLY A 27 8.50 5.85 -7.56
N PHE A 28 7.22 5.73 -7.21
CA PHE A 28 6.13 5.90 -8.17
C PHE A 28 5.74 7.37 -8.30
N PRO A 29 5.63 7.91 -9.53
CA PRO A 29 5.26 9.31 -9.76
C PRO A 29 3.81 9.55 -9.29
N VAL A 30 3.60 10.68 -8.62
CA VAL A 30 2.27 11.14 -8.20
C VAL A 30 1.56 11.78 -9.38
N VAL A 31 0.34 11.32 -9.62
CA VAL A 31 -0.50 11.80 -10.72
C VAL A 31 -1.42 12.91 -10.21
N GLY A 32 -1.34 14.05 -10.87
CA GLY A 32 -2.29 15.14 -10.72
C GLY A 32 -3.33 15.16 -11.84
N ASP A 33 -4.17 16.19 -11.86
CA ASP A 33 -5.22 16.39 -12.88
C ASP A 33 -4.66 16.49 -14.31
N GLY A 34 -3.44 17.00 -14.47
CA GLY A 34 -2.75 17.15 -15.76
C GLY A 34 -1.67 16.11 -16.07
N GLY A 35 -1.51 15.09 -15.23
CA GLY A 35 -0.42 14.10 -15.32
C GLY A 35 0.56 14.17 -14.16
N PRO A 36 1.79 13.65 -14.29
CA PRO A 36 2.80 13.72 -13.24
C PRO A 36 3.09 15.15 -12.80
N ILE A 37 3.16 15.39 -11.49
CA ILE A 37 3.41 16.72 -10.94
C ILE A 37 4.91 16.95 -10.90
N THR A 38 5.35 18.06 -11.50
CA THR A 38 6.76 18.48 -11.52
C THR A 38 6.95 19.72 -10.66
N VAL A 39 7.91 19.65 -9.75
CA VAL A 39 8.26 20.69 -8.80
C VAL A 39 9.55 21.38 -9.28
N PRO A 40 9.60 22.70 -9.44
CA PRO A 40 10.82 23.42 -9.73
C PRO A 40 11.83 23.28 -8.58
N PRO A 41 13.15 23.29 -8.87
CA PRO A 41 14.18 23.24 -7.83
C PRO A 41 14.11 24.46 -6.90
N ASP A 42 14.70 24.35 -5.71
CA ASP A 42 14.81 25.42 -4.71
C ASP A 42 13.46 25.99 -4.22
N ASN A 43 12.45 25.12 -4.10
CA ASN A 43 11.14 25.50 -3.61
C ASN A 43 10.66 24.54 -2.51
N ARG A 44 10.01 25.10 -1.49
CA ARG A 44 9.28 24.32 -0.49
C ARG A 44 7.91 23.93 -1.04
N ILE A 45 7.52 22.69 -0.85
CA ILE A 45 6.21 22.18 -1.28
C ILE A 45 5.22 22.33 -0.10
N GLU A 46 4.06 22.88 -0.41
CA GLU A 46 2.90 22.89 0.46
C GLU A 46 1.74 22.17 -0.21
N ILE A 47 1.09 21.26 0.52
CA ILE A 47 -0.05 20.50 0.03
C ILE A 47 -1.29 20.94 0.80
N GLY A 48 -2.26 21.48 0.08
CA GLY A 48 -3.55 21.89 0.63
C GLY A 48 -4.45 20.70 0.96
N PRO A 49 -5.47 20.90 1.78
CA PRO A 49 -6.40 19.83 2.18
C PRO A 49 -7.21 19.27 1.02
N ASP A 50 -7.35 20.00 -0.06
CA ASP A 50 -8.01 19.61 -1.31
C ASP A 50 -7.07 18.91 -2.31
N GLY A 51 -5.82 18.66 -1.92
CA GLY A 51 -4.78 18.08 -2.78
C GLY A 51 -4.05 19.09 -3.66
N THR A 52 -4.32 20.39 -3.55
CA THR A 52 -3.60 21.43 -4.28
C THR A 52 -2.14 21.45 -3.85
N VAL A 53 -1.22 21.36 -4.81
CA VAL A 53 0.22 21.42 -4.59
C VAL A 53 0.70 22.80 -4.96
N SER A 54 1.24 23.50 -3.97
CA SER A 54 1.80 24.84 -4.12
C SER A 54 3.30 24.79 -3.81
N VAL A 55 4.05 25.67 -4.43
CA VAL A 55 5.47 25.87 -4.16
C VAL A 55 5.71 27.28 -3.64
N VAL A 56 6.52 27.37 -2.61
CA VAL A 56 6.97 28.62 -2.02
C VAL A 56 8.49 28.69 -2.26
N PRO A 57 9.00 29.72 -2.93
CA PRO A 57 10.43 29.90 -3.11
C PRO A 57 11.16 30.02 -1.77
N ASP A 58 12.26 29.31 -1.60
CA ASP A 58 13.10 29.42 -0.38
C ASP A 58 13.82 30.77 -0.29
N PHE A 59 14.01 31.45 -1.44
CA PHE A 59 14.64 32.76 -1.54
C PHE A 59 13.68 33.74 -2.23
N GLY A 60 13.25 34.74 -1.51
CA GLY A 60 12.38 35.81 -2.07
C GLY A 60 11.34 36.31 -1.06
N THR A 61 10.36 37.06 -1.55
CA THR A 61 9.25 37.51 -0.72
C THR A 61 8.34 36.35 -0.37
N PRO A 62 8.11 36.04 0.93
CA PRO A 62 7.47 34.82 1.40
C PRO A 62 5.96 34.69 1.05
N ASN A 63 5.43 35.50 0.16
CA ASN A 63 3.99 35.63 -0.06
C ASN A 63 3.51 35.22 -1.48
N THR A 64 4.33 34.53 -2.27
CA THR A 64 3.93 34.08 -3.61
C THR A 64 3.93 32.56 -3.67
N ALA A 65 2.93 31.93 -3.03
CA ALA A 65 2.68 30.51 -3.27
C ALA A 65 2.14 30.33 -4.70
N ASN A 66 2.90 29.65 -5.55
CA ASN A 66 2.48 29.32 -6.91
C ASN A 66 1.90 27.90 -6.93
N VAL A 67 0.67 27.76 -7.40
CA VAL A 67 0.04 26.46 -7.60
C VAL A 67 0.65 25.79 -8.83
N ILE A 68 1.23 24.61 -8.65
CA ILE A 68 1.86 23.83 -9.74
C ILE A 68 0.98 22.68 -10.22
N GLY A 69 0.01 22.25 -9.40
CA GLY A 69 -0.91 21.18 -9.76
C GLY A 69 -1.81 20.80 -8.62
N ARG A 70 -2.61 19.77 -8.84
CA ARG A 70 -3.48 19.19 -7.84
C ARG A 70 -3.34 17.67 -7.88
N ILE A 71 -3.12 17.05 -6.74
CA ILE A 71 -3.06 15.59 -6.60
C ILE A 71 -4.47 15.03 -6.87
N LYS A 72 -4.54 13.99 -7.68
CA LYS A 72 -5.79 13.29 -7.95
C LYS A 72 -6.24 12.51 -6.72
N LEU A 73 -7.27 12.99 -6.03
CA LEU A 73 -7.88 12.34 -4.87
C LEU A 73 -9.11 11.55 -5.31
N VAL A 74 -9.18 10.29 -4.88
CA VAL A 74 -10.23 9.36 -5.29
C VAL A 74 -10.75 8.55 -4.10
N ASN A 75 -12.00 8.11 -4.15
CA ASN A 75 -12.62 7.27 -3.12
C ASN A 75 -13.38 6.09 -3.75
N PRO A 76 -12.68 5.17 -4.39
CA PRO A 76 -13.32 3.99 -4.95
C PRO A 76 -13.82 3.05 -3.86
N SER A 77 -14.88 2.29 -4.14
CA SER A 77 -15.41 1.28 -3.24
C SER A 77 -14.36 0.19 -2.95
N ALA A 78 -14.27 -0.25 -1.69
CA ALA A 78 -13.33 -1.29 -1.29
C ALA A 78 -13.52 -2.62 -2.05
N SER A 79 -14.77 -2.93 -2.48
CA SER A 79 -15.09 -4.12 -3.29
C SER A 79 -14.54 -4.05 -4.72
N GLU A 80 -14.28 -2.85 -5.23
CA GLU A 80 -13.75 -2.62 -6.58
C GLU A 80 -12.23 -2.58 -6.62
N LEU A 81 -11.59 -2.53 -5.45
CA LEU A 81 -10.14 -2.45 -5.33
C LEU A 81 -9.50 -3.83 -5.24
N VAL A 82 -8.41 -4.00 -5.95
CA VAL A 82 -7.52 -5.15 -5.87
C VAL A 82 -6.12 -4.66 -5.52
N ARG A 83 -5.49 -5.29 -4.53
CA ARG A 83 -4.10 -5.00 -4.18
C ARG A 83 -3.15 -5.70 -5.15
N GLY A 84 -2.25 -4.94 -5.75
CA GLY A 84 -1.19 -5.46 -6.59
C GLY A 84 -0.01 -6.01 -5.78
N ALA A 85 0.90 -6.72 -6.45
CA ALA A 85 2.14 -7.22 -5.85
C ALA A 85 3.10 -6.09 -5.41
N ASP A 86 2.95 -4.91 -5.99
CA ASP A 86 3.67 -3.67 -5.64
C ASP A 86 3.11 -2.96 -4.40
N GLY A 87 2.07 -3.52 -3.77
CA GLY A 87 1.42 -2.95 -2.59
C GLY A 87 0.42 -1.84 -2.87
N LEU A 88 0.27 -1.43 -4.14
CA LEU A 88 -0.68 -0.40 -4.57
C LEU A 88 -2.04 -1.02 -4.88
N PHE A 89 -3.08 -0.21 -4.79
CA PHE A 89 -4.45 -0.61 -5.13
C PHE A 89 -4.81 -0.18 -6.53
N ARG A 90 -5.54 -1.04 -7.24
CA ARG A 90 -6.06 -0.77 -8.60
C ARG A 90 -7.53 -1.14 -8.67
N GLN A 91 -8.27 -0.45 -9.53
CA GLN A 91 -9.64 -0.87 -9.82
C GLN A 91 -9.64 -2.20 -10.58
N ARG A 92 -10.55 -3.09 -10.18
CA ARG A 92 -10.72 -4.42 -10.79
C ARG A 92 -11.06 -4.36 -12.29
N ASN A 93 -11.77 -3.32 -12.71
CA ASN A 93 -12.13 -3.06 -14.11
C ASN A 93 -10.99 -2.47 -14.95
N GLY A 94 -9.84 -2.14 -14.33
CA GLY A 94 -8.68 -1.53 -14.99
C GLY A 94 -8.87 -0.08 -15.41
N GLN A 95 -9.99 0.55 -15.05
CA GLN A 95 -10.26 1.95 -15.36
C GLN A 95 -9.72 2.89 -14.27
N ALA A 96 -9.50 4.14 -14.64
CA ALA A 96 -9.15 5.19 -13.70
C ALA A 96 -10.36 5.57 -12.84
N ALA A 97 -10.16 5.71 -11.52
CA ALA A 97 -11.21 6.18 -10.62
C ALA A 97 -11.51 7.66 -10.86
N ASN A 98 -12.76 8.04 -10.66
CA ASN A 98 -13.18 9.44 -10.72
C ASN A 98 -12.66 10.21 -9.50
N ILE A 99 -12.36 11.49 -9.71
CA ILE A 99 -11.99 12.42 -8.63
C ILE A 99 -13.20 12.59 -7.70
N ASP A 100 -12.93 12.52 -6.38
CA ASP A 100 -13.94 12.81 -5.36
C ASP A 100 -13.54 14.09 -4.60
N PRO A 101 -14.30 15.18 -4.73
CA PRO A 101 -14.00 16.44 -4.08
C PRO A 101 -14.19 16.42 -2.55
N ASN A 102 -14.84 15.39 -2.01
CA ASN A 102 -15.04 15.24 -0.57
C ASN A 102 -13.83 14.63 0.14
N VAL A 103 -12.92 14.01 -0.61
CA VAL A 103 -11.68 13.46 -0.06
C VAL A 103 -10.74 14.59 0.30
N LYS A 104 -10.18 14.53 1.50
CA LYS A 104 -9.23 15.54 2.00
C LYS A 104 -7.91 14.87 2.37
N VAL A 105 -6.84 15.64 2.23
CA VAL A 105 -5.49 15.28 2.64
C VAL A 105 -5.10 16.14 3.84
N SER A 106 -4.42 15.55 4.82
CA SER A 106 -3.84 16.30 5.93
C SER A 106 -2.32 16.39 5.73
N SER A 107 -1.82 17.60 5.49
CA SER A 107 -0.39 17.85 5.36
C SER A 107 0.34 17.66 6.70
N GLY A 108 1.57 17.18 6.67
CA GLY A 108 2.40 16.97 7.85
C GLY A 108 2.03 15.76 8.69
N THR A 109 1.13 14.90 8.23
CA THR A 109 0.73 13.66 8.92
C THR A 109 0.88 12.46 8.00
N LEU A 110 1.19 11.31 8.60
CA LEU A 110 1.22 10.02 7.89
C LEU A 110 0.21 9.08 8.54
N GLU A 111 -0.53 8.35 7.70
CA GLU A 111 -1.44 7.32 8.19
C GLU A 111 -0.62 6.14 8.73
N GLY A 112 -0.82 5.80 10.00
CA GLY A 112 -0.20 4.64 10.64
C GLY A 112 -1.01 3.38 10.42
N SER A 113 -0.39 2.21 10.65
CA SER A 113 -1.11 0.93 10.65
C SER A 113 -2.00 0.83 11.90
N ASN A 114 -3.23 0.37 11.71
CA ASN A 114 -4.15 0.02 12.80
C ASN A 114 -3.98 -1.44 13.28
N VAL A 115 -3.00 -2.16 12.74
CA VAL A 115 -2.70 -3.54 13.15
C VAL A 115 -1.87 -3.53 14.42
N ASN A 116 -2.38 -4.21 15.46
CA ASN A 116 -1.61 -4.45 16.68
C ASN A 116 -0.59 -5.56 16.41
N VAL A 117 0.67 -5.20 16.39
CA VAL A 117 1.78 -6.14 16.13
C VAL A 117 1.84 -7.25 17.16
N THR A 118 1.52 -6.95 18.43
CA THR A 118 1.54 -7.93 19.52
C THR A 118 0.47 -9.01 19.32
N ASP A 119 -0.75 -8.62 18.97
CA ASP A 119 -1.84 -9.54 18.72
C ASP A 119 -1.54 -10.40 17.50
N ALA A 120 -1.03 -9.80 16.42
CA ALA A 120 -0.61 -10.53 15.21
C ALA A 120 0.51 -11.56 15.50
N MET A 121 1.45 -11.24 16.39
CA MET A 121 2.49 -12.19 16.81
C MET A 121 1.92 -13.35 17.63
N VAL A 122 0.97 -13.09 18.53
CA VAL A 122 0.29 -14.14 19.31
C VAL A 122 -0.49 -15.06 18.40
N ASP A 123 -1.21 -14.53 17.42
CA ASP A 123 -1.95 -15.31 16.43
C ASP A 123 -1.00 -16.18 15.58
N LEU A 124 0.14 -15.63 15.18
CA LEU A 124 1.16 -16.38 14.41
C LEU A 124 1.72 -17.53 15.23
N ILE A 125 2.03 -17.31 16.52
CA ILE A 125 2.49 -18.38 17.43
C ILE A 125 1.42 -19.45 17.60
N SER A 126 0.15 -19.06 17.77
CA SER A 126 -0.97 -19.99 17.94
C SER A 126 -1.18 -20.86 16.70
N LEU A 127 -1.12 -20.25 15.50
CA LEU A 127 -1.21 -20.96 14.22
C LEU A 127 -0.02 -21.92 14.02
N SER A 128 1.19 -21.50 14.38
CA SER A 128 2.38 -22.36 14.33
C SER A 128 2.24 -23.59 15.22
N ARG A 129 1.78 -23.40 16.46
CA ARG A 129 1.51 -24.52 17.37
C ARG A 129 0.40 -25.45 16.85
N GLN A 130 -0.64 -24.89 16.26
CA GLN A 130 -1.71 -25.68 15.66
C GLN A 130 -1.17 -26.53 14.50
N PHE A 131 -0.33 -25.97 13.65
CA PHE A 131 0.31 -26.71 12.57
C PHE A 131 1.22 -27.83 13.09
N GLU A 132 2.03 -27.57 14.12
CA GLU A 132 2.86 -28.60 14.77
C GLU A 132 2.03 -29.74 15.35
N MET A 133 0.91 -29.42 16.00
CA MET A 133 -0.01 -30.45 16.51
C MET A 133 -0.62 -31.29 15.40
N GLN A 134 -1.02 -30.68 14.28
CA GLN A 134 -1.54 -31.39 13.12
C GLN A 134 -0.49 -32.32 12.51
N MET A 135 0.75 -31.86 12.36
CA MET A 135 1.86 -32.68 11.86
C MET A 135 2.13 -33.86 12.80
N LYS A 136 2.11 -33.63 14.11
CA LYS A 136 2.27 -34.70 15.11
C LYS A 136 1.15 -35.72 15.06
N MET A 137 -0.11 -35.29 14.85
CA MET A 137 -1.24 -36.20 14.66
C MET A 137 -1.06 -37.09 13.42
N ILE A 138 -0.62 -36.52 12.30
CA ILE A 138 -0.35 -37.27 11.07
C ILE A 138 0.76 -38.32 11.32
N GLN A 139 1.87 -37.93 11.94
CA GLN A 139 2.96 -38.85 12.28
C GLN A 139 2.51 -39.97 13.20
N THR A 140 1.63 -39.66 14.17
CA THR A 140 1.07 -40.68 15.08
C THR A 140 0.16 -41.63 14.31
N ALA A 141 -0.67 -41.13 13.40
CA ALA A 141 -1.52 -41.93 12.54
C ALA A 141 -0.72 -42.90 11.67
N ASP A 142 0.35 -42.40 11.03
CA ASP A 142 1.25 -43.20 10.21
C ASP A 142 1.95 -44.30 11.03
N THR A 143 2.44 -43.94 12.23
CA THR A 143 3.06 -44.92 13.15
C THR A 143 2.07 -45.99 13.57
N ASN A 144 0.81 -45.62 13.85
CA ASN A 144 -0.23 -46.58 14.20
C ASN A 144 -0.61 -47.49 13.03
N ALA A 145 -0.68 -46.95 11.80
CA ALA A 145 -0.90 -47.73 10.58
C ALA A 145 0.21 -48.76 10.37
N GLN A 146 1.48 -48.37 10.50
CA GLN A 146 2.63 -49.26 10.38
C GLN A 146 2.60 -50.39 11.43
N ARG A 147 2.21 -50.07 12.68
CA ARG A 147 2.06 -51.07 13.74
C ARG A 147 0.90 -52.05 13.46
N ALA A 148 -0.20 -51.54 12.90
CA ALA A 148 -1.31 -52.39 12.52
C ALA A 148 -0.93 -53.38 11.41
N ASP A 149 -0.19 -52.90 10.38
CA ASP A 149 0.33 -53.74 9.29
C ASP A 149 1.27 -54.81 9.81
N GLN A 150 2.16 -54.48 10.77
CA GLN A 150 3.05 -55.48 11.40
C GLN A 150 2.28 -56.55 12.18
N LEU A 151 1.22 -56.18 12.90
CA LEU A 151 0.40 -57.14 13.60
C LEU A 151 -0.37 -58.06 12.66
N MET A 152 -0.83 -57.57 11.54
CA MET A 152 -1.49 -58.36 10.51
C MET A 152 -0.55 -59.35 9.83
N SER A 153 0.71 -58.94 9.57
CA SER A 153 1.71 -59.77 8.97
C SER A 153 2.24 -60.92 9.88
N LEU A 154 2.12 -60.77 11.21
CA LEU A 154 2.49 -61.80 12.19
C LEU A 154 1.42 -62.92 12.34
N ASN A 155 0.19 -62.68 11.90
CA ASN A 155 -0.93 -63.59 11.97
C ASN A 155 -1.32 -64.27 10.64
N ALA A 156 -0.50 -64.03 9.58
CA ALA A 156 -0.61 -64.68 8.27
C ALA A 156 0.55 -65.65 8.07
#